data_9cd1136382c11f6e253f1f40afdb2a48
#
_entry.id   9cd1136382c11f6e253f1f40afdb2a48
#
_cell.length_a   1.000
_cell.length_b   1.000
_cell.length_c   1.000
_cell.angle_alpha   90.00
_cell.angle_beta   90.00
_cell.angle_gamma   90.00
#
_symmetry.space_group_name_H-M   'P 1'
#
loop_
_entity.id
_entity.type
_entity.pdbx_description
1 polymer ?
#
loop_
_entity_poly.entity_id
_entity_poly.type
_entity_poly.pdbx_seq_one_letter_code
_entity_poly.pdbx_strand_id
1 'polypeptide(L)'
;MEKKKRTRQLLVFALIVLALFAGALLCPGGGESESIQEVMRDAVLHEHLKVSLFGLIDVNPGLISAYVVTAILIVFALVCRIFAIPRFTLVPGKFQLLLEQLVELFDGLAEGGSPHRNRFLSAYIFTAGVYIFVGTLFELLGLQAGTTAGTVISLPAPLSDINGAIAMGCMSYGVILFGGLIAAGPGGFLHALKDFSLPIS
;
A
#
# COMPACT_ATOMS: atom_id res chain seq x y z
N MET A 1 4.15 -2.33 -44.83
CA MET A 1 4.60 -1.03 -44.26
C MET A 1 4.64 -1.04 -42.70
N GLU A 2 3.80 -1.79 -42.04
CA GLU A 2 3.77 -1.84 -40.57
C GLU A 2 5.03 -2.46 -39.92
N LYS A 3 5.56 -3.55 -40.41
CA LYS A 3 6.77 -4.18 -39.86
C LYS A 3 7.96 -3.20 -39.78
N LYS A 4 8.17 -2.37 -40.81
CA LYS A 4 9.26 -1.40 -40.86
C LYS A 4 9.07 -0.27 -39.83
N LYS A 5 7.84 0.12 -39.54
CA LYS A 5 7.50 1.13 -38.52
C LYS A 5 7.76 0.59 -37.10
N ARG A 6 7.39 -0.66 -36.85
CA ARG A 6 7.58 -1.35 -35.56
C ARG A 6 9.07 -1.58 -35.26
N THR A 7 9.85 -1.97 -36.26
CA THR A 7 11.30 -2.14 -36.12
C THR A 7 11.99 -0.81 -35.84
N ARG A 8 11.55 0.29 -36.47
CA ARG A 8 12.11 1.63 -36.22
C ARG A 8 11.77 2.10 -34.77
N GLN A 9 10.57 1.83 -34.26
CA GLN A 9 10.20 2.16 -32.90
C GLN A 9 11.01 1.37 -31.85
N LEU A 10 11.24 0.08 -32.11
CA LEU A 10 12.09 -0.76 -31.27
C LEU A 10 13.55 -0.29 -31.26
N LEU A 11 14.08 0.13 -32.42
CA LEU A 11 15.44 0.68 -32.49
C LEU A 11 15.56 1.99 -31.73
N VAL A 12 14.58 2.89 -31.85
CA VAL A 12 14.57 4.17 -31.12
C VAL A 12 14.51 3.92 -29.63
N PHE A 13 13.63 2.99 -29.17
CA PHE A 13 13.53 2.61 -27.78
C PHE A 13 14.83 2.01 -27.24
N ALA A 14 15.45 1.08 -28.00
CA ALA A 14 16.74 0.49 -27.64
C ALA A 14 17.86 1.54 -27.56
N LEU A 15 17.84 2.53 -28.44
CA LEU A 15 18.81 3.61 -28.43
C LEU A 15 18.65 4.55 -27.23
N ILE A 16 17.39 4.84 -26.83
CA ILE A 16 17.09 5.62 -25.63
C ILE A 16 17.56 4.88 -24.38
N VAL A 17 17.26 3.58 -24.26
CA VAL A 17 17.70 2.75 -23.12
C VAL A 17 19.23 2.69 -23.05
N LEU A 18 19.89 2.52 -24.20
CA LEU A 18 21.34 2.49 -24.26
C LEU A 18 21.96 3.85 -23.90
N ALA A 19 21.36 4.95 -24.33
CA ALA A 19 21.80 6.30 -23.98
C ALA A 19 21.62 6.60 -22.46
N LEU A 20 20.51 6.15 -21.86
CA LEU A 20 20.28 6.25 -20.42
C LEU A 20 21.29 5.42 -19.63
N PHE A 21 21.58 4.21 -20.10
CA PHE A 21 22.56 3.33 -19.47
C PHE A 21 24.00 3.88 -19.59
N ALA A 22 24.36 4.40 -20.76
CA ALA A 22 25.64 5.08 -20.97
C ALA A 22 25.74 6.35 -20.11
N GLY A 23 24.67 7.14 -20.00
CA GLY A 23 24.60 8.29 -19.11
C GLY A 23 24.80 7.93 -17.65
N ALA A 24 24.21 6.83 -17.19
CA ALA A 24 24.38 6.32 -15.83
C ALA A 24 25.82 5.84 -15.56
N LEU A 25 26.50 5.28 -16.55
CA LEU A 25 27.90 4.85 -16.45
C LEU A 25 28.90 6.03 -16.50
N LEU A 26 28.53 7.11 -17.20
CA LEU A 26 29.38 8.30 -17.38
C LEU A 26 29.18 9.35 -16.28
N CYS A 27 28.10 9.27 -15.50
CA CYS A 27 27.93 10.06 -14.30
C CYS A 27 28.78 9.44 -13.17
N PRO A 28 29.99 9.98 -12.84
CA PRO A 28 30.70 9.53 -11.67
C PRO A 28 29.84 9.95 -10.47
N GLY A 29 29.27 8.98 -9.76
CA GLY A 29 28.63 9.19 -8.48
C GLY A 29 29.66 9.77 -7.52
N GLY A 30 29.71 11.09 -7.46
CA GLY A 30 30.55 11.83 -6.48
C GLY A 30 29.86 11.79 -5.12
N GLY A 31 30.04 10.73 -4.40
CA GLY A 31 29.67 10.55 -3.00
C GLY A 31 30.45 9.36 -2.48
N GLU A 32 30.89 9.40 -1.23
CA GLU A 32 31.47 8.25 -0.54
C GLU A 32 30.57 7.04 -0.85
N SER A 33 31.18 5.97 -1.35
CA SER A 33 30.47 4.77 -1.78
C SER A 33 29.93 4.07 -0.54
N GLU A 34 28.79 4.56 -0.03
CA GLU A 34 27.99 3.76 0.88
C GLU A 34 27.71 2.42 0.23
N SER A 35 27.96 1.36 0.95
CA SER A 35 27.71 0.02 0.44
C SER A 35 26.24 -0.06 0.02
N ILE A 36 25.97 -0.63 -1.18
CA ILE A 36 24.59 -0.83 -1.66
C ILE A 36 23.71 -1.46 -0.58
N GLN A 37 24.31 -2.32 0.24
CA GLN A 37 23.65 -2.98 1.37
C GLN A 37 23.23 -1.98 2.46
N GLU A 38 24.02 -0.94 2.71
CA GLU A 38 23.75 0.10 3.69
C GLU A 38 22.66 1.06 3.22
N VAL A 39 22.71 1.48 1.96
CA VAL A 39 21.67 2.28 1.31
C VAL A 39 20.34 1.53 1.27
N MET A 40 20.33 0.24 0.91
CA MET A 40 19.14 -0.58 0.93
C MET A 40 18.58 -0.78 2.34
N ARG A 41 19.48 -1.00 3.31
CA ARG A 41 19.09 -1.14 4.72
C ARG A 41 18.43 0.14 5.24
N ASP A 42 19.02 1.30 4.95
CA ASP A 42 18.48 2.59 5.39
C ASP A 42 17.16 2.92 4.70
N ALA A 43 17.04 2.65 3.39
CA ALA A 43 15.80 2.83 2.65
C ALA A 43 14.63 1.98 3.16
N VAL A 44 14.91 0.80 3.73
CA VAL A 44 13.89 -0.14 4.21
C VAL A 44 13.59 0.04 5.70
N LEU A 45 14.60 0.35 6.51
CA LEU A 45 14.47 0.48 7.97
C LEU A 45 14.29 1.92 8.45
N HIS A 46 14.61 2.91 7.62
CA HIS A 46 14.56 4.34 7.97
C HIS A 46 15.26 4.67 9.29
N GLU A 47 16.39 3.99 9.58
CA GLU A 47 17.08 4.09 10.88
C GLU A 47 17.59 5.51 11.17
N HIS A 48 18.02 6.25 10.15
CA HIS A 48 18.53 7.61 10.30
C HIS A 48 17.44 8.69 10.43
N LEU A 49 16.18 8.35 10.16
CA LEU A 49 15.04 9.29 10.18
C LEU A 49 14.18 9.16 11.44
N LYS A 50 14.64 8.42 12.45
CA LYS A 50 13.88 8.26 13.71
C LYS A 50 13.64 9.62 14.38
N VAL A 51 12.39 9.84 14.76
CA VAL A 51 11.93 11.05 15.42
C VAL A 51 11.71 10.76 16.88
N SER A 52 12.36 11.52 17.74
CA SER A 52 12.14 11.43 19.18
C SER A 52 10.77 12.02 19.55
N LEU A 53 9.87 11.18 20.00
CA LEU A 53 8.56 11.59 20.49
C LEU A 53 8.68 11.91 21.99
N PHE A 54 8.54 13.17 22.36
CA PHE A 54 8.64 13.65 23.75
C PHE A 54 9.98 13.33 24.44
N GLY A 55 11.05 13.02 23.70
CA GLY A 55 12.36 12.66 24.28
C GLY A 55 12.40 11.28 24.97
N LEU A 56 11.36 10.47 24.83
CA LEU A 56 11.22 9.17 25.51
C LEU A 56 11.39 7.97 24.56
N ILE A 57 10.93 8.09 23.32
CA ILE A 57 10.90 6.97 22.36
C ILE A 57 11.23 7.49 20.96
N ASP A 58 12.17 6.83 20.30
CA ASP A 58 12.49 7.11 18.90
C ASP A 58 11.54 6.32 18.00
N VAL A 59 10.72 7.04 17.25
CA VAL A 59 9.64 6.49 16.41
C VAL A 59 10.00 6.65 14.94
N ASN A 60 9.74 5.61 14.17
CA ASN A 60 9.88 5.62 12.73
C ASN A 60 8.82 6.54 12.09
N PRO A 61 9.17 7.43 11.14
CA PRO A 61 8.23 8.27 10.41
C PRO A 61 7.09 7.48 9.73
N GLY A 62 7.36 6.27 9.25
CA GLY A 62 6.34 5.37 8.68
C GLY A 62 5.24 5.01 9.68
N LEU A 63 5.58 4.83 10.96
CA LEU A 63 4.58 4.58 12.01
C LEU A 63 3.72 5.82 12.27
N ILE A 64 4.31 7.01 12.28
CA ILE A 64 3.56 8.27 12.42
C ILE A 64 2.60 8.42 11.24
N SER A 65 3.09 8.19 10.03
CA SER A 65 2.28 8.20 8.81
C SER A 65 1.11 7.21 8.89
N ALA A 66 1.36 5.99 9.38
CA ALA A 66 0.33 4.97 9.56
C ALA A 66 -0.79 5.44 10.49
N TYR A 67 -0.46 6.05 11.62
CA TYR A 67 -1.46 6.59 12.55
C TYR A 67 -2.23 7.76 11.94
N VAL A 68 -1.55 8.67 11.24
CA VAL A 68 -2.20 9.82 10.58
C VAL A 68 -3.17 9.36 9.51
N VAL A 69 -2.74 8.47 8.62
CA VAL A 69 -3.59 7.91 7.57
C VAL A 69 -4.79 7.17 8.16
N THR A 70 -4.55 6.34 9.18
CA THR A 70 -5.62 5.62 9.88
C THR A 70 -6.64 6.57 10.50
N ALA A 71 -6.18 7.61 11.19
CA ALA A 71 -7.05 8.62 11.81
C ALA A 71 -7.91 9.33 10.76
N ILE A 72 -7.31 9.75 9.64
CA ILE A 72 -8.02 10.40 8.53
C ILE A 72 -9.09 9.47 7.94
N LEU A 73 -8.75 8.20 7.71
CA LEU A 73 -9.69 7.22 7.16
C LEU A 73 -10.84 6.92 8.12
N ILE A 74 -10.57 6.82 9.42
CA ILE A 74 -11.61 6.65 10.44
C ILE A 74 -12.55 7.86 10.47
N VAL A 75 -12.00 9.08 10.51
CA VAL A 75 -12.81 10.31 10.49
C VAL A 75 -13.64 10.37 9.22
N PHE A 76 -13.04 10.10 8.06
CA PHE A 76 -13.76 10.07 6.79
C PHE A 76 -14.89 9.03 6.79
N ALA A 77 -14.62 7.81 7.27
CA ALA A 77 -15.63 6.75 7.38
C ALA A 77 -16.77 7.14 8.32
N LEU A 78 -16.47 7.77 9.47
CA LEU A 78 -17.48 8.27 10.39
C LEU A 78 -18.34 9.37 9.78
N VAL A 79 -17.71 10.33 9.08
CA VAL A 79 -18.43 11.39 8.37
C VAL A 79 -19.34 10.79 7.28
N CYS A 80 -18.84 9.85 6.49
CA CYS A 80 -19.66 9.14 5.51
C CYS A 80 -20.81 8.38 6.19
N ARG A 81 -20.55 7.69 7.29
CA ARG A 81 -21.55 6.91 8.03
C ARG A 81 -22.66 7.78 8.60
N ILE A 82 -22.31 8.94 9.15
CA ILE A 82 -23.26 9.82 9.86
C ILE A 82 -24.02 10.74 8.90
N PHE A 83 -23.33 11.31 7.91
CA PHE A 83 -23.88 12.36 7.07
C PHE A 83 -24.22 11.93 5.64
N ALA A 84 -23.41 11.04 5.04
CA ALA A 84 -23.59 10.68 3.63
C ALA A 84 -24.56 9.50 3.48
N ILE A 85 -24.35 8.40 4.16
CA ILE A 85 -25.15 7.17 4.00
C ILE A 85 -26.64 7.39 4.29
N PRO A 86 -27.06 8.17 5.32
CA PRO A 86 -28.50 8.41 5.56
C PRO A 86 -29.18 9.22 4.46
N ARG A 87 -28.42 9.89 3.60
CA ARG A 87 -28.93 10.71 2.48
C ARG A 87 -28.90 9.99 1.14
N PHE A 88 -28.51 8.73 1.11
CA PHE A 88 -28.47 7.94 -0.11
C PHE A 88 -29.89 7.69 -0.62
N THR A 89 -30.07 7.85 -1.94
CA THR A 89 -31.34 7.73 -2.63
C THR A 89 -31.24 6.70 -3.75
N LEU A 90 -32.40 6.24 -4.24
CA LEU A 90 -32.47 5.28 -5.35
C LEU A 90 -31.88 5.84 -6.67
N VAL A 91 -31.89 7.16 -6.83
CA VAL A 91 -31.19 7.81 -7.94
C VAL A 91 -29.90 8.41 -7.36
N PRO A 92 -28.74 7.77 -7.58
CA PRO A 92 -27.53 8.16 -6.91
C PRO A 92 -27.01 9.53 -7.37
N GLY A 93 -26.67 10.38 -6.43
CA GLY A 93 -25.90 11.58 -6.69
C GLY A 93 -24.45 11.24 -7.02
N LYS A 94 -23.67 12.19 -7.55
CA LYS A 94 -22.27 11.98 -7.99
C LYS A 94 -21.37 11.38 -6.90
N PHE A 95 -21.50 11.82 -5.66
CA PHE A 95 -20.73 11.33 -4.53
C PHE A 95 -21.14 9.91 -4.14
N GLN A 96 -22.44 9.62 -4.09
CA GLN A 96 -22.98 8.29 -3.84
C GLN A 96 -22.50 7.30 -4.90
N LEU A 97 -22.62 7.68 -6.19
CA LEU A 97 -22.17 6.86 -7.31
C LEU A 97 -20.68 6.54 -7.21
N LEU A 98 -19.83 7.52 -6.85
CA LEU A 98 -18.40 7.30 -6.66
C LEU A 98 -18.12 6.26 -5.56
N LEU A 99 -18.80 6.37 -4.40
CA LEU A 99 -18.64 5.43 -3.30
C LEU A 99 -19.15 4.03 -3.65
N GLU A 100 -20.30 3.95 -4.31
CA GLU A 100 -20.87 2.67 -4.76
C GLU A 100 -19.94 1.98 -5.76
N GLN A 101 -19.43 2.69 -6.76
CA GLN A 101 -18.49 2.14 -7.73
C GLN A 101 -17.18 1.69 -7.08
N LEU A 102 -16.68 2.46 -6.10
CA LEU A 102 -15.48 2.07 -5.38
C LEU A 102 -15.69 0.77 -4.58
N VAL A 103 -16.81 0.65 -3.88
CA VAL A 103 -17.16 -0.57 -3.14
C VAL A 103 -17.35 -1.75 -4.10
N GLU A 104 -18.05 -1.56 -5.21
CA GLU A 104 -18.32 -2.58 -6.22
C GLU A 104 -17.01 -3.08 -6.88
N LEU A 105 -16.06 -2.17 -7.15
CA LEU A 105 -14.74 -2.53 -7.67
C LEU A 105 -14.02 -3.53 -6.75
N PHE A 106 -13.96 -3.23 -5.45
CA PHE A 106 -13.28 -4.10 -4.49
C PHE A 106 -14.08 -5.38 -4.18
N ASP A 107 -15.40 -5.31 -4.23
CA ASP A 107 -16.25 -6.49 -4.10
C ASP A 107 -16.04 -7.46 -5.27
N GLY A 108 -15.92 -6.94 -6.49
CA GLY A 108 -15.57 -7.72 -7.68
C GLY A 108 -14.18 -8.35 -7.60
N LEU A 109 -13.19 -7.63 -7.04
CA LEU A 109 -11.86 -8.21 -6.79
C LEU A 109 -11.90 -9.36 -5.78
N ALA A 110 -12.70 -9.21 -4.71
CA ALA A 110 -12.88 -10.26 -3.70
C ALA A 110 -13.59 -11.49 -4.29
N GLU A 111 -14.58 -11.27 -5.15
CA GLU A 111 -15.35 -12.32 -5.81
C GLU A 111 -14.49 -13.12 -6.80
N GLY A 112 -13.63 -12.45 -7.55
CA GLY A 112 -12.67 -13.09 -8.45
C GLY A 112 -11.61 -13.94 -7.75
N GLY A 113 -11.27 -13.61 -6.51
CA GLY A 113 -10.25 -14.31 -5.72
C GLY A 113 -10.80 -15.44 -4.83
N SER A 114 -12.09 -15.46 -4.51
CA SER A 114 -12.69 -16.45 -3.61
C SER A 114 -14.06 -16.90 -4.09
N PRO A 115 -14.23 -18.20 -4.47
CA PRO A 115 -15.52 -18.74 -4.87
C PRO A 115 -16.53 -18.80 -3.72
N HIS A 116 -16.07 -18.80 -2.47
CA HIS A 116 -16.89 -18.75 -1.25
C HIS A 116 -16.88 -17.35 -0.67
N ARG A 117 -17.50 -16.42 -1.37
CA ARG A 117 -17.59 -15.01 -1.02
C ARG A 117 -18.07 -14.80 0.41
N ASN A 118 -17.20 -14.27 1.23
CA ASN A 118 -17.53 -13.85 2.57
C ASN A 118 -17.56 -12.31 2.61
N ARG A 119 -18.66 -11.71 3.09
CA ARG A 119 -18.80 -10.23 3.25
C ARG A 119 -17.64 -9.62 4.01
N PHE A 120 -17.07 -10.37 4.93
CA PHE A 120 -15.91 -9.95 5.70
C PHE A 120 -14.66 -9.78 4.83
N LEU A 121 -14.44 -10.68 3.85
CA LEU A 121 -13.30 -10.62 2.95
C LEU A 121 -13.39 -9.39 2.03
N SER A 122 -14.56 -9.12 1.46
CA SER A 122 -14.79 -7.92 0.64
C SER A 122 -14.53 -6.63 1.42
N ALA A 123 -15.02 -6.55 2.66
CA ALA A 123 -14.79 -5.40 3.54
C ALA A 123 -13.29 -5.23 3.88
N TYR A 124 -12.59 -6.34 4.11
CA TYR A 124 -11.15 -6.30 4.37
C TYR A 124 -10.37 -5.82 3.15
N ILE A 125 -10.62 -6.39 1.97
CA ILE A 125 -9.93 -6.01 0.72
C ILE A 125 -10.19 -4.53 0.39
N PHE A 126 -11.42 -4.06 0.58
CA PHE A 126 -11.77 -2.65 0.43
C PHE A 126 -10.93 -1.78 1.38
N THR A 127 -10.93 -2.11 2.67
CA THR A 127 -10.23 -1.33 3.69
C THR A 127 -8.73 -1.31 3.46
N ALA A 128 -8.12 -2.46 3.17
CA ALA A 128 -6.71 -2.57 2.87
C ALA A 128 -6.33 -1.79 1.60
N GLY A 129 -7.13 -1.92 0.53
CA GLY A 129 -6.91 -1.21 -0.72
C GLY A 129 -6.98 0.31 -0.57
N VAL A 130 -7.99 0.81 0.15
CA VAL A 130 -8.13 2.25 0.43
C VAL A 130 -6.99 2.75 1.32
N TYR A 131 -6.57 1.97 2.32
CA TYR A 131 -5.44 2.30 3.18
C TYR A 131 -4.12 2.41 2.41
N ILE A 132 -3.83 1.44 1.55
CA ILE A 132 -2.65 1.45 0.69
C ILE A 132 -2.70 2.65 -0.25
N PHE A 133 -3.83 2.88 -0.91
CA PHE A 133 -4.00 3.97 -1.86
C PHE A 133 -3.79 5.34 -1.20
N VAL A 134 -4.45 5.59 -0.08
CA VAL A 134 -4.33 6.87 0.64
C VAL A 134 -2.92 7.05 1.20
N GLY A 135 -2.31 5.99 1.75
CA GLY A 135 -0.93 6.01 2.23
C GLY A 135 0.07 6.35 1.12
N THR A 136 -0.09 5.76 -0.06
CA THR A 136 0.74 6.07 -1.23
C THR A 136 0.53 7.51 -1.73
N LEU A 137 -0.71 8.02 -1.67
CA LEU A 137 -0.99 9.42 -1.98
C LEU A 137 -0.27 10.38 -1.03
N PHE A 138 -0.17 10.05 0.25
CA PHE A 138 0.56 10.85 1.24
C PHE A 138 2.03 11.01 0.86
N GLU A 139 2.67 9.94 0.47
CA GLU A 139 4.05 9.97 0.00
C GLU A 139 4.18 10.74 -1.32
N LEU A 140 3.31 10.48 -2.27
CA LEU A 140 3.32 11.12 -3.58
C LEU A 140 3.12 12.65 -3.49
N LEU A 141 2.26 13.10 -2.56
CA LEU A 141 2.02 14.52 -2.32
C LEU A 141 3.14 15.18 -1.50
N GLY A 142 4.12 14.42 -1.03
CA GLY A 142 5.24 14.93 -0.24
C GLY A 142 4.78 15.57 1.07
N LEU A 143 3.76 15.00 1.72
CA LEU A 143 3.23 15.54 2.97
C LEU A 143 4.28 15.49 4.07
N GLN A 144 4.40 16.58 4.81
CA GLN A 144 5.39 16.78 5.86
C GLN A 144 4.69 17.08 7.18
N ALA A 145 5.26 16.57 8.26
CA ALA A 145 4.83 16.90 9.61
C ALA A 145 5.91 17.70 10.34
N GLY A 146 5.51 18.78 11.00
CA GLY A 146 6.40 19.53 11.91
C GLY A 146 6.49 18.80 13.24
N THR A 147 7.71 18.58 13.73
CA THR A 147 7.94 18.05 15.05
C THR A 147 7.94 19.17 16.09
N THR A 148 7.69 18.85 17.35
CA THR A 148 7.80 19.79 18.47
C THR A 148 9.20 20.35 18.65
N ALA A 149 10.22 19.70 18.08
CA ALA A 149 11.62 20.16 18.07
C ALA A 149 11.93 21.15 16.91
N GLY A 150 10.94 21.54 16.10
CA GLY A 150 11.11 22.48 15.00
C GLY A 150 11.69 21.86 13.71
N THR A 151 11.90 20.54 13.67
CA THR A 151 12.32 19.83 12.46
C THR A 151 11.10 19.40 11.63
N VAL A 152 11.26 19.40 10.32
CA VAL A 152 10.22 18.95 9.39
C VAL A 152 10.60 17.54 8.92
N ILE A 153 9.69 16.60 9.07
CA ILE A 153 9.85 15.22 8.61
C ILE A 153 8.90 14.95 7.44
N SER A 154 9.40 14.27 6.42
CA SER A 154 8.55 13.72 5.37
C SER A 154 7.76 12.53 5.91
N LEU A 155 6.50 12.41 5.52
CA LEU A 155 5.64 11.29 5.86
C LEU A 155 5.69 10.26 4.71
N PRO A 156 6.47 9.18 4.84
CA PRO A 156 6.51 8.12 3.84
C PRO A 156 5.21 7.34 3.84
N ALA A 157 4.96 6.54 2.81
CA ALA A 157 3.82 5.63 2.82
C ALA A 157 3.93 4.66 4.01
N PRO A 158 2.83 4.34 4.70
CA PRO A 158 2.85 3.44 5.86
C PRO A 158 3.43 2.05 5.59
N LEU A 159 3.36 1.61 4.34
CA LEU A 159 3.85 0.29 3.89
C LEU A 159 5.21 0.35 3.18
N SER A 160 5.83 1.52 3.05
CA SER A 160 7.22 1.63 2.56
C SER A 160 8.23 1.10 3.58
N ASP A 161 7.86 1.09 4.86
CA ASP A 161 8.64 0.51 5.93
C ASP A 161 8.36 -0.99 6.08
N ILE A 162 9.42 -1.78 6.31
CA ILE A 162 9.34 -3.24 6.45
C ILE A 162 8.41 -3.68 7.57
N ASN A 163 8.37 -2.93 8.68
CA ASN A 163 7.51 -3.25 9.83
C ASN A 163 6.03 -3.10 9.46
N GLY A 164 5.68 -2.03 8.71
CA GLY A 164 4.33 -1.81 8.19
C GLY A 164 3.92 -2.90 7.20
N ALA A 165 4.83 -3.28 6.29
CA ALA A 165 4.60 -4.33 5.31
C ALA A 165 4.38 -5.70 5.98
N ILE A 166 5.22 -6.08 6.95
CA ILE A 166 5.07 -7.32 7.73
C ILE A 166 3.76 -7.31 8.52
N ALA A 167 3.43 -6.20 9.20
CA ALA A 167 2.19 -6.09 9.96
C ALA A 167 0.95 -6.29 9.08
N MET A 168 0.92 -5.68 7.89
CA MET A 168 -0.16 -5.85 6.93
C MET A 168 -0.21 -7.28 6.39
N GLY A 169 0.95 -7.90 6.10
CA GLY A 169 1.04 -9.30 5.67
C GLY A 169 0.50 -10.25 6.73
N CYS A 170 0.91 -10.09 7.99
CA CYS A 170 0.41 -10.89 9.11
C CYS A 170 -1.10 -10.72 9.32
N MET A 171 -1.60 -9.49 9.21
CA MET A 171 -3.04 -9.21 9.30
C MET A 171 -3.81 -9.89 8.16
N SER A 172 -3.32 -9.78 6.92
CA SER A 172 -3.92 -10.42 5.74
C SER A 172 -3.98 -11.94 5.91
N TYR A 173 -2.88 -12.53 6.37
CA TYR A 173 -2.84 -13.96 6.66
C TYR A 173 -3.84 -14.37 7.75
N GLY A 174 -3.93 -13.59 8.83
CA GLY A 174 -4.93 -13.79 9.88
C GLY A 174 -6.36 -13.74 9.34
N VAL A 175 -6.66 -12.80 8.45
CA VAL A 175 -7.98 -12.70 7.79
C VAL A 175 -8.31 -13.93 6.95
N ILE A 176 -7.33 -14.47 6.21
CA ILE A 176 -7.50 -15.69 5.40
C ILE A 176 -7.79 -16.89 6.30
N LEU A 177 -7.03 -17.05 7.39
CA LEU A 177 -7.24 -18.13 8.36
C LEU A 177 -8.62 -18.05 9.03
N PHE A 178 -9.02 -16.85 9.45
CA PHE A 178 -10.33 -16.60 10.06
C PHE A 178 -11.46 -16.83 9.06
N GLY A 179 -11.29 -16.37 7.82
CA GLY A 179 -12.25 -16.61 6.74
C GLY A 179 -12.45 -18.10 6.47
N GLY A 180 -11.38 -18.88 6.42
CA GLY A 180 -11.43 -20.33 6.30
C GLY A 180 -12.13 -21.01 7.48
N LEU A 181 -11.89 -20.54 8.70
CA LEU A 181 -12.54 -21.05 9.90
C LEU A 181 -14.06 -20.78 9.89
N ILE A 182 -14.47 -19.58 9.50
CA ILE A 182 -15.88 -19.18 9.42
C ILE A 182 -16.61 -19.93 8.30
N ALA A 183 -15.96 -20.09 7.14
CA ALA A 183 -16.59 -20.70 5.96
C ALA A 183 -16.72 -22.23 6.04
N ALA A 184 -15.73 -22.91 6.57
CA ALA A 184 -15.64 -24.38 6.54
C ALA A 184 -15.31 -25.02 7.91
N GLY A 185 -15.40 -24.25 8.99
CA GLY A 185 -15.12 -24.74 10.34
C GLY A 185 -13.63 -25.09 10.54
N PRO A 186 -13.32 -25.94 11.55
CA PRO A 186 -11.93 -26.30 11.86
C PRO A 186 -11.17 -26.97 10.71
N GLY A 187 -11.90 -27.71 9.84
CA GLY A 187 -11.34 -28.32 8.63
C GLY A 187 -10.86 -27.30 7.59
N GLY A 188 -11.62 -26.22 7.40
CA GLY A 188 -11.25 -25.11 6.50
C GLY A 188 -10.03 -24.34 6.98
N PHE A 189 -9.89 -24.16 8.28
CA PHE A 189 -8.70 -23.56 8.88
C PHE A 189 -7.44 -24.41 8.59
N LEU A 190 -7.52 -25.73 8.80
CA LEU A 190 -6.41 -26.64 8.51
C LEU A 190 -6.07 -26.70 7.02
N HIS A 191 -7.08 -26.59 6.15
CA HIS A 191 -6.88 -26.54 4.70
C HIS A 191 -6.15 -25.27 4.27
N ALA A 192 -6.60 -24.11 4.75
CA ALA A 192 -5.95 -22.81 4.50
C ALA A 192 -4.49 -22.79 5.00
N LEU A 193 -4.24 -23.37 6.17
CA LEU A 193 -2.88 -23.50 6.72
C LEU A 193 -1.99 -24.41 5.86
N LYS A 194 -2.54 -25.53 5.36
CA LYS A 194 -1.83 -26.48 4.52
C LYS A 194 -1.51 -25.90 3.15
N ASP A 195 -2.47 -25.20 2.52
CA ASP A 195 -2.27 -24.58 1.22
C ASP A 195 -1.22 -23.47 1.26
N PHE A 196 -1.11 -22.77 2.38
CA PHE A 196 -0.05 -21.77 2.59
C PHE A 196 1.32 -22.40 2.84
N SER A 197 1.38 -23.55 3.52
CA SER A 197 2.65 -24.23 3.84
C SER A 197 3.28 -24.97 2.65
N LEU A 198 2.52 -25.19 1.57
CA LEU A 198 2.97 -25.94 0.38
C LEU A 198 2.80 -25.08 -0.90
N PRO A 199 3.58 -23.99 -1.06
CA PRO A 199 3.44 -23.14 -2.26
C PRO A 199 4.04 -23.75 -3.54
N ILE A 200 4.57 -24.99 -3.49
CA ILE A 200 5.29 -25.61 -4.61
C ILE A 200 4.89 -27.10 -4.71
N SER A 201 3.87 -27.35 -5.46
CA SER A 201 3.68 -28.67 -6.10
C SER A 201 2.97 -28.51 -7.43
#